data_8528257baad5977883bb82fa753c6187
#
_entry.id   8528257baad5977883bb82fa753c6187
#
_cell.length_a   1.000
_cell.length_b   1.000
_cell.length_c   1.000
_cell.angle_alpha   90.00
_cell.angle_beta   90.00
_cell.angle_gamma   90.00
#
_symmetry.space_group_name_H-M   'P 1'
#
loop_
_entity.id
_entity.type
_entity.pdbx_description
1 polymer ?
#
loop_
_entity_poly.entity_id
_entity_poly.type
_entity_poly.pdbx_seq_one_letter_code
_entity_poly.pdbx_strand_id
1 'polypeptide(L)'
;GAHMNLHLTAHHLEITPAIRDYSTEKFDKIKRHFDNVVIDINVILSVEKLKQKAEATMHVSGKNLFVECDDENLYTAIDMLVDKLDRQVRKHKDKLSSRRHDDSGKHAVAE
;
A
#
# COMPACT_ATOMS: atom_id res chain seq x y z
N GLY A 1 -6.73 16.77 -9.80
CA GLY A 1 -7.18 15.92 -9.20
C GLY A 1 -6.78 15.73 -7.80
N ALA A 2 -7.48 14.85 -7.24
CA ALA A 2 -7.21 14.52 -5.88
C ALA A 2 -5.81 14.00 -5.77
N HIS A 3 -5.14 14.45 -4.77
CA HIS A 3 -3.83 13.97 -4.50
C HIS A 3 -3.91 13.01 -3.35
N MET A 4 -3.38 11.83 -3.57
CA MET A 4 -3.22 10.92 -2.50
C MET A 4 -2.13 11.49 -1.58
N ASN A 5 -2.39 11.50 -0.31
CA ASN A 5 -1.38 11.95 0.64
C ASN A 5 -0.53 10.77 1.06
N LEU A 6 0.75 10.88 0.83
CA LEU A 6 1.69 9.86 1.28
C LEU A 6 2.46 10.44 2.45
N HIS A 7 2.36 9.78 3.60
CA HIS A 7 3.09 10.16 4.80
C HIS A 7 4.16 9.11 5.05
N LEU A 8 5.39 9.54 5.10
CA LEU A 8 6.52 8.64 5.28
C LEU A 8 7.23 8.98 6.58
N THR A 9 7.32 8.04 7.49
CA THR A 9 7.95 8.22 8.79
C THR A 9 8.97 7.12 8.99
N ALA A 10 9.99 7.39 9.79
CA ALA A 10 11.03 6.42 10.07
C ALA A 10 11.33 6.36 11.55
N HIS A 11 11.65 5.16 12.03
CA HIS A 11 12.07 4.93 13.41
C HIS A 11 13.43 4.24 13.38
N HIS A 12 14.41 4.83 14.06
CA HIS A 12 15.75 4.27 14.17
C HIS A 12 16.50 4.23 12.83
N LEU A 13 16.05 5.03 11.88
CA LEU A 13 16.76 5.21 10.63
C LEU A 13 16.38 6.57 10.07
N GLU A 14 17.19 7.07 9.17
CA GLU A 14 16.98 8.37 8.59
C GLU A 14 16.40 8.21 7.19
N ILE A 15 15.39 9.01 6.88
CA ILE A 15 14.82 9.01 5.54
C ILE A 15 15.68 9.92 4.68
N THR A 16 16.50 9.32 3.83
CA THR A 16 17.33 10.09 2.92
C THR A 16 16.48 10.56 1.75
N PRO A 17 16.95 11.57 1.00
CA PRO A 17 16.22 11.98 -0.21
C PRO A 17 16.02 10.82 -1.19
N ALA A 18 16.99 9.92 -1.29
CA ALA A 18 16.88 8.78 -2.19
C ALA A 18 15.75 7.85 -1.77
N ILE A 19 15.63 7.59 -0.47
CA ILE A 19 14.57 6.73 0.05
C ILE A 19 13.22 7.40 -0.15
N ARG A 20 13.14 8.70 0.10
CA ARG A 20 11.90 9.45 -0.07
C ARG A 20 11.45 9.41 -1.54
N ASP A 21 12.37 9.66 -2.45
CA ASP A 21 12.05 9.67 -3.87
C ASP A 21 11.63 8.28 -4.34
N TYR A 22 12.35 7.27 -3.89
CA TYR A 22 12.06 5.90 -4.27
C TYR A 22 10.65 5.50 -3.80
N SER A 23 10.37 5.80 -2.53
CA SER A 23 9.07 5.46 -1.95
C SER A 23 7.95 6.20 -2.65
N THR A 24 8.14 7.50 -2.86
CA THR A 24 7.13 8.31 -3.50
C THR A 24 6.81 7.79 -4.89
N GLU A 25 7.84 7.45 -5.65
CA GLU A 25 7.66 6.95 -7.00
C GLU A 25 6.92 5.61 -7.01
N LYS A 26 7.29 4.72 -6.11
CA LYS A 26 6.67 3.40 -6.06
C LYS A 26 5.21 3.48 -5.63
N PHE A 27 4.91 4.25 -4.60
CA PHE A 27 3.55 4.36 -4.13
C PHE A 27 2.67 5.17 -5.09
N ASP A 28 3.28 6.00 -5.90
CA ASP A 28 2.54 6.77 -6.90
C ASP A 28 1.85 5.86 -7.91
N LYS A 29 2.40 4.68 -8.15
CA LYS A 29 1.78 3.72 -9.05
C LYS A 29 0.42 3.27 -8.50
N ILE A 30 0.36 3.06 -7.20
CA ILE A 30 -0.91 2.67 -6.58
C ILE A 30 -1.92 3.79 -6.73
N LYS A 31 -1.49 5.02 -6.51
CA LYS A 31 -2.35 6.17 -6.67
C LYS A 31 -2.95 6.22 -8.08
N ARG A 32 -2.10 6.06 -9.08
CA ARG A 32 -2.54 6.15 -10.46
C ARG A 32 -3.50 5.05 -10.86
N HIS A 33 -3.30 3.85 -10.31
CA HIS A 33 -4.16 2.73 -10.66
C HIS A 33 -5.47 2.73 -9.89
N PHE A 34 -5.49 3.32 -8.70
CA PHE A 34 -6.65 3.22 -7.82
C PHE A 34 -7.09 4.59 -7.30
N ASP A 35 -6.98 5.58 -8.14
CA ASP A 35 -7.24 6.98 -7.78
C ASP A 35 -8.60 7.19 -7.12
N ASN A 36 -9.62 6.47 -7.58
CA ASN A 36 -10.97 6.63 -7.05
C ASN A 36 -11.21 5.91 -5.74
N VAL A 37 -10.25 5.10 -5.32
CA VAL A 37 -10.44 4.24 -4.16
C VAL A 37 -9.54 4.64 -2.99
N VAL A 38 -8.29 4.98 -3.29
CA VAL A 38 -7.29 5.27 -2.27
C VAL A 38 -7.36 6.73 -1.82
N ILE A 39 -7.46 6.94 -0.52
CA ILE A 39 -7.52 8.26 0.07
C ILE A 39 -6.15 8.72 0.51
N ASP A 40 -5.47 7.92 1.33
CA ASP A 40 -4.10 8.23 1.73
C ASP A 40 -3.37 6.98 2.15
N ILE A 41 -2.06 7.09 2.28
CA ILE A 41 -1.18 6.01 2.71
C ILE A 41 -0.22 6.53 3.75
N ASN A 42 -0.11 5.83 4.87
CA ASN A 42 0.89 6.12 5.89
C ASN A 42 1.89 4.99 5.91
N VAL A 43 3.16 5.31 5.71
CA VAL A 43 4.23 4.33 5.65
C VAL A 43 5.20 4.58 6.79
N ILE A 44 5.54 3.53 7.51
CA ILE A 44 6.52 3.60 8.59
C ILE A 44 7.65 2.66 8.25
N LEU A 45 8.85 3.22 8.16
CA LEU A 45 10.06 2.45 7.93
C LEU A 45 10.82 2.35 9.23
N SER A 46 11.33 1.19 9.54
CA SER A 46 12.10 1.01 10.78
C SER A 46 13.19 -0.01 10.55
N VAL A 47 14.16 0.01 11.44
CA VAL A 47 15.23 -0.96 11.40
C VAL A 47 15.37 -1.57 12.79
N GLU A 48 15.49 -2.88 12.82
CA GLU A 48 15.69 -3.60 14.06
C GLU A 48 16.73 -4.66 13.81
N LYS A 49 17.92 -4.46 14.39
CA LYS A 49 19.06 -5.31 14.14
C LYS A 49 19.36 -5.28 12.64
N LEU A 50 19.30 -6.41 11.97
CA LEU A 50 19.63 -6.48 10.55
C LEU A 50 18.41 -6.39 9.64
N LYS A 51 17.23 -6.28 10.23
CA LYS A 51 16.00 -6.24 9.43
C LYS A 51 15.52 -4.83 9.20
N GLN A 52 15.21 -4.54 7.95
CA GLN A 52 14.57 -3.28 7.57
C GLN A 52 13.10 -3.58 7.41
N LYS A 53 12.28 -2.95 8.23
CA LYS A 53 10.85 -3.23 8.22
C LYS A 53 10.08 -2.09 7.57
N ALA A 54 9.08 -2.43 6.78
CA ALA A 54 8.21 -1.45 6.15
C ALA A 54 6.76 -1.81 6.45
N GLU A 55 6.01 -0.82 6.95
CA GLU A 55 4.61 -1.00 7.28
C GLU A 55 3.81 0.08 6.58
N ALA A 56 2.62 -0.24 6.15
CA ALA A 56 1.76 0.76 5.54
C ALA A 56 0.33 0.55 5.95
N THR A 57 -0.33 1.66 6.27
CA THR A 57 -1.76 1.70 6.47
C THR A 57 -2.33 2.55 5.36
N MET A 58 -3.25 1.99 4.62
CA MET A 58 -3.87 2.69 3.52
C MET A 58 -5.34 2.89 3.81
N HIS A 59 -5.80 4.13 3.66
CA HIS A 59 -7.23 4.41 3.81
C HIS A 59 -7.86 4.36 2.43
N VAL A 60 -8.83 3.47 2.29
CA VAL A 60 -9.59 3.37 1.04
C VAL A 60 -11.05 3.61 1.36
N SER A 61 -11.85 3.73 0.32
CA SER A 61 -13.28 3.94 0.51
C SER A 61 -13.87 2.81 1.34
N GLY A 62 -14.32 3.14 2.54
CA GLY A 62 -15.03 2.21 3.39
C GLY A 62 -14.17 1.26 4.22
N LYS A 63 -12.85 1.43 4.21
CA LYS A 63 -12.00 0.46 4.89
C LYS A 63 -10.58 0.96 5.06
N ASN A 64 -9.88 0.38 6.01
CA ASN A 64 -8.44 0.60 6.15
C ASN A 64 -7.75 -0.71 5.86
N LEU A 65 -6.66 -0.64 5.10
CA LEU A 65 -5.86 -1.81 4.77
C LEU A 65 -4.51 -1.66 5.43
N PHE A 66 -4.00 -2.75 5.98
CA PHE A 66 -2.70 -2.73 6.62
C PHE A 66 -1.84 -3.86 6.07
N VAL A 67 -0.59 -3.55 5.73
CA VAL A 67 0.39 -4.55 5.29
C VAL A 67 1.73 -4.24 5.91
N GLU A 68 2.55 -5.25 6.03
CA GLU A 68 3.92 -5.08 6.52
C GLU A 68 4.81 -6.15 5.91
N CYS A 69 6.09 -5.83 5.83
CA CYS A 69 7.08 -6.77 5.37
C CYS A 69 8.44 -6.32 5.86
N ASP A 70 9.41 -7.21 5.78
CA ASP A 70 10.77 -6.86 6.14
C ASP A 70 11.75 -7.57 5.23
N ASP A 71 12.96 -7.05 5.19
CA ASP A 71 14.03 -7.60 4.38
C ASP A 71 15.33 -6.99 4.89
N GLU A 72 16.43 -7.56 4.52
CA GLU A 72 17.72 -6.98 4.89
C GLU A 72 17.99 -5.70 4.12
N ASN A 73 17.35 -5.55 2.97
CA ASN A 73 17.51 -4.38 2.11
C ASN A 73 16.23 -3.55 2.17
N LEU A 74 16.37 -2.28 2.55
CA LEU A 74 15.20 -1.42 2.71
C LEU A 74 14.44 -1.20 1.40
N TYR A 75 15.16 -1.06 0.30
CA TYR A 75 14.50 -0.86 -0.99
C TYR A 75 13.67 -2.08 -1.38
N THR A 76 14.19 -3.27 -1.09
CA THR A 76 13.45 -4.49 -1.32
C THR A 76 12.19 -4.54 -0.44
N ALA A 77 12.34 -4.14 0.82
CA ALA A 77 11.20 -4.11 1.73
C ALA A 77 10.10 -3.17 1.20
N ILE A 78 10.50 -2.01 0.68
CA ILE A 78 9.55 -1.07 0.11
C ILE A 78 8.85 -1.68 -1.11
N ASP A 79 9.61 -2.34 -1.99
CA ASP A 79 9.03 -2.97 -3.17
C ASP A 79 8.01 -4.04 -2.78
N MET A 80 8.35 -4.85 -1.79
CA MET A 80 7.44 -5.89 -1.31
C MET A 80 6.18 -5.28 -0.71
N LEU A 81 6.36 -4.18 0.00
CA LEU A 81 5.23 -3.49 0.63
C LEU A 81 4.26 -2.97 -0.41
N VAL A 82 4.80 -2.33 -1.46
CA VAL A 82 3.98 -1.80 -2.53
C VAL A 82 3.22 -2.91 -3.23
N ASP A 83 3.89 -4.03 -3.47
CA ASP A 83 3.26 -5.17 -4.11
C ASP A 83 2.11 -5.72 -3.27
N LYS A 84 2.32 -5.83 -1.98
CA LYS A 84 1.26 -6.31 -1.08
C LYS A 84 0.08 -5.36 -1.04
N LEU A 85 0.35 -4.06 -1.00
CA LEU A 85 -0.71 -3.07 -1.00
C LEU A 85 -1.50 -3.12 -2.29
N ASP A 86 -0.80 -3.22 -3.41
CA ASP A 86 -1.44 -3.29 -4.70
C ASP A 86 -2.42 -4.44 -4.76
N ARG A 87 -2.02 -5.59 -4.26
CA ARG A 87 -2.90 -6.75 -4.24
C ARG A 87 -4.11 -6.54 -3.34
N GLN A 88 -3.90 -5.93 -2.18
CA GLN A 88 -4.99 -5.68 -1.25
C GLN A 88 -6.01 -4.70 -1.84
N VAL A 89 -5.54 -3.65 -2.48
CA VAL A 89 -6.42 -2.67 -3.08
C VAL A 89 -7.20 -3.30 -4.22
N ARG A 90 -6.53 -4.10 -5.03
CA ARG A 90 -7.16 -4.79 -6.14
C ARG A 90 -8.30 -5.69 -5.66
N LYS A 91 -8.01 -6.42 -4.59
CA LYS A 91 -8.99 -7.30 -3.99
C LYS A 91 -10.19 -6.52 -3.45
N HIS A 92 -9.92 -5.41 -2.80
CA HIS A 92 -10.98 -4.56 -2.25
C HIS A 92 -11.84 -3.98 -3.38
N LYS A 93 -11.19 -3.53 -4.44
CA LYS A 93 -11.89 -2.97 -5.58
C LYS A 93 -12.77 -4.02 -6.25
N ASP A 94 -12.27 -5.24 -6.38
CA ASP A 94 -13.03 -6.32 -6.96
C ASP A 94 -14.27 -6.64 -6.13
N LYS A 95 -14.13 -6.61 -4.81
CA LYS A 95 -15.27 -6.85 -3.94
C LYS A 95 -16.33 -5.78 -4.10
N LEU A 96 -15.91 -4.53 -4.24
CA LEU A 96 -16.86 -3.45 -4.43
C LEU A 96 -17.60 -3.61 -5.75
N SER A 97 -16.88 -3.99 -6.79
CA SER A 97 -17.51 -4.22 -8.09
C SER A 97 -18.49 -5.37 -8.05
N SER A 98 -18.09 -6.47 -7.44
CA SER A 98 -18.96 -7.63 -7.31
C SER A 98 -20.23 -7.29 -6.58
N ARG A 99 -20.08 -6.55 -5.50
CA ARG A 99 -21.22 -6.17 -4.71
C ARG A 99 -22.19 -5.31 -5.49
N ARG A 100 -21.64 -4.48 -6.34
CA ARG A 100 -22.43 -3.58 -7.13
C ARG A 100 -23.20 -4.32 -8.21
N HIS A 101 -22.57 -5.30 -8.84
CA HIS A 101 -23.20 -6.07 -9.85
C HIS A 101 -24.14 -7.07 -9.26
N ASP A 102 -23.86 -7.55 -8.22
CA ASP A 102 -24.70 -8.36 -7.62
C ASP A 102 -25.12 -9.48 -8.23
N ASP A 103 -25.39 -9.82 -8.66
CA ASP A 103 -25.84 -10.79 -9.16
C ASP A 103 -25.11 -11.82 -9.27
N SER A 104 -24.65 -11.91 -9.51
CA SER A 104 -24.09 -12.85 -9.76
C SER A 104 -23.57 -13.54 -8.91
N GLY A 105 -23.64 -13.33 -8.37
CA GLY A 105 -23.17 -13.88 -7.58
C GLY A 105 -22.49 -14.99 -7.69
N LYS A 106 -22.24 -15.29 -7.98
CA LYS A 106 -21.78 -16.13 -8.09
C LYS A 106 -20.65 -16.28 -8.00
N HIS A 107 -20.25 -16.22 -7.99
CA HIS A 107 -19.32 -16.42 -7.82
C HIS A 107 -18.56 -16.44 -7.17
N ALA A 108 -18.49 -16.54 -7.05
CA ALA A 108 -17.97 -16.53 -6.56
C ALA A 108 -17.15 -16.88 -6.26
N VAL A 109 -16.58 -17.06 -6.23
CA VAL A 109 -15.98 -17.40 -5.88
C VAL A 109 -15.12 -17.42 -5.51
N ALA A 110 -14.76 -17.48 -5.40
CA ALA A 110 -14.06 -17.54 -4.99
C ALA A 110 -13.29 -17.29 -4.44
N GLU A 111 -12.82 -17.13 -4.13
CA GLU A 111 -12.15 -16.97 -3.52
C GLU A 111 -11.88 -17.09 -2.99
#